data_55f3e8b5af7528bd7b2f1e13610b06a0
#
_entry.id   55f3e8b5af7528bd7b2f1e13610b06a0
#
_cell.length_a   1.000
_cell.length_b   1.000
_cell.length_c   1.000
_cell.angle_alpha   90.00
_cell.angle_beta   90.00
_cell.angle_gamma   90.00
#
_symmetry.space_group_name_H-M   'P 1'
#
loop_
_entity.id
_entity.type
_entity.pdbx_description
1 polymer ?
#
loop_
_entity_poly.entity_id
_entity_poly.type
_entity_poly.pdbx_seq_one_letter_code
_entity_poly.pdbx_strand_id
1 'polypeptide(L)'
;MNKPELLAPAGSLDKGKLALLYGADAIYLGGKAFGLRAFAANFSLDEIREICAFAHERGKRVYVTVNIFPHNSDLPALPDYLRSLEAAGVDALLISDLGVWATAREVIPNMHLHVSTQANTTNYATAQAWEKLGASRVVLARELSLEEIRQIRQKTKVELEVFVHGAMCISYSGRCLLSNYFTGRDSNRGACAQVCRWEFSLTEKNRPGQQFDIAEDERGTYIMNSKDLCLIDRKSTRLNSSHTDISRMPYSA
;
A
#
# COMPACT_ATOMS: atom_id res chain seq x y z
N MET A 1 5.72 20.71 17.22
CA MET A 1 5.01 19.77 16.31
C MET A 1 5.97 18.63 16.03
N ASN A 2 5.55 17.39 16.22
CA ASN A 2 6.40 16.26 15.86
C ASN A 2 6.49 16.16 14.33
N LYS A 3 7.70 15.94 13.82
CA LYS A 3 7.93 15.67 12.38
C LYS A 3 7.13 14.41 11.98
N PRO A 4 6.38 14.42 10.87
CA PRO A 4 5.73 13.22 10.37
C PRO A 4 6.78 12.18 9.96
N GLU A 5 6.47 10.90 10.15
CA GLU A 5 7.31 9.79 9.69
C GLU A 5 7.30 9.73 8.16
N LEU A 6 8.45 9.71 7.53
CA LEU A 6 8.58 9.49 6.09
C LEU A 6 8.73 7.99 5.82
N LEU A 7 7.70 7.42 5.19
CA LEU A 7 7.68 6.01 4.81
C LEU A 7 7.97 5.84 3.31
N ALA A 8 8.97 5.05 2.96
CA ALA A 8 9.36 4.78 1.59
C ALA A 8 9.14 3.31 1.18
N PRO A 9 8.85 3.02 -0.10
CA PRO A 9 8.78 1.65 -0.60
C PRO A 9 10.17 1.04 -0.75
N ALA A 10 10.32 -0.24 -0.42
CA ALA A 10 11.51 -1.01 -0.70
C ALA A 10 11.17 -2.11 -1.74
N GLY A 11 11.63 -1.94 -2.97
CA GLY A 11 11.43 -2.91 -4.06
C GLY A 11 12.50 -4.01 -4.10
N SER A 12 13.63 -3.81 -3.42
CA SER A 12 14.71 -4.77 -3.21
C SER A 12 15.51 -4.41 -1.96
N LEU A 13 16.36 -5.30 -1.50
CA LEU A 13 17.22 -5.08 -0.33
C LEU A 13 18.05 -3.79 -0.49
N ASP A 14 18.72 -3.61 -1.63
CA ASP A 14 19.54 -2.42 -1.89
C ASP A 14 18.71 -1.14 -1.93
N LYS A 15 17.55 -1.17 -2.62
CA LYS A 15 16.63 -0.02 -2.66
C LYS A 15 16.12 0.34 -1.26
N GLY A 16 15.83 -0.67 -0.42
CA GLY A 16 15.46 -0.46 0.97
C GLY A 16 16.56 0.22 1.78
N LYS A 17 17.80 -0.29 1.71
CA LYS A 17 18.96 0.32 2.36
C LYS A 17 19.20 1.75 1.90
N LEU A 18 19.14 2.00 0.59
CA LEU A 18 19.27 3.34 0.04
C LEU A 18 18.17 4.28 0.55
N ALA A 19 16.91 3.86 0.55
CA ALA A 19 15.81 4.69 1.05
C ALA A 19 16.04 5.13 2.51
N LEU A 20 16.49 4.20 3.37
CA LEU A 20 16.82 4.50 4.77
C LEU A 20 18.01 5.47 4.90
N LEU A 21 19.04 5.30 4.08
CA LEU A 21 20.22 6.20 4.06
C LEU A 21 19.85 7.60 3.56
N TYR A 22 18.95 7.72 2.59
CA TYR A 22 18.49 9.00 2.03
C TYR A 22 17.38 9.68 2.83
N GLY A 23 17.09 9.21 4.04
CA GLY A 23 16.28 9.95 5.00
C GLY A 23 14.87 9.43 5.23
N ALA A 24 14.50 8.27 4.70
CA ALA A 24 13.28 7.59 5.14
C ALA A 24 13.39 7.26 6.64
N ASP A 25 12.31 7.46 7.37
CA ASP A 25 12.19 7.10 8.79
C ASP A 25 11.74 5.65 8.94
N ALA A 26 11.03 5.14 7.93
CA ALA A 26 10.62 3.73 7.82
C ALA A 26 10.56 3.30 6.34
N ILE A 27 10.57 2.00 6.12
CA ILE A 27 10.32 1.40 4.81
C ILE A 27 9.19 0.37 4.89
N TYR A 28 8.48 0.18 3.77
CA TYR A 28 7.57 -0.95 3.63
C TYR A 28 7.96 -1.82 2.44
N LEU A 29 7.74 -3.12 2.58
CA LEU A 29 8.13 -4.12 1.60
C LEU A 29 7.13 -5.28 1.55
N GLY A 30 7.22 -6.11 0.51
CA GLY A 30 6.46 -7.36 0.37
C GLY A 30 7.36 -8.57 0.55
N GLY A 31 6.92 -9.52 1.35
CA GLY A 31 7.51 -10.85 1.39
C GLY A 31 7.05 -11.72 0.21
N LYS A 32 7.66 -12.90 0.05
CA LYS A 32 7.33 -13.86 -1.03
C LYS A 32 5.91 -14.42 -0.95
N ALA A 33 5.24 -14.29 0.20
CA ALA A 33 3.86 -14.73 0.42
C ALA A 33 2.97 -13.58 0.89
N PHE A 34 1.67 -13.67 0.63
CA PHE A 34 0.61 -12.76 1.10
C PHE A 34 0.76 -11.28 0.74
N GLY A 35 1.72 -10.90 -0.12
CA GLY A 35 1.92 -9.52 -0.57
C GLY A 35 1.31 -9.27 -1.95
N LEU A 36 0.82 -8.03 -2.19
CA LEU A 36 0.21 -7.61 -3.47
C LEU A 36 1.23 -7.37 -4.60
N ARG A 37 2.37 -8.04 -4.59
CA ARG A 37 3.42 -7.90 -5.61
C ARG A 37 4.02 -9.23 -6.00
N ALA A 38 3.19 -10.18 -6.43
CA ALA A 38 3.61 -11.54 -6.77
C ALA A 38 4.75 -11.59 -7.82
N PHE A 39 4.86 -10.60 -8.69
CA PHE A 39 5.89 -10.53 -9.75
C PHE A 39 7.03 -9.54 -9.47
N ALA A 40 7.06 -8.89 -8.31
CA ALA A 40 8.23 -8.09 -7.90
C ALA A 40 9.28 -9.00 -7.25
N ALA A 41 10.51 -8.50 -7.18
CA ALA A 41 11.55 -9.13 -6.37
C ALA A 41 11.16 -9.03 -4.89
N ASN A 42 10.29 -9.94 -4.45
CA ASN A 42 9.81 -10.00 -3.07
C ASN A 42 10.91 -10.51 -2.16
N PHE A 43 10.96 -9.98 -0.95
CA PHE A 43 11.97 -10.32 0.03
C PHE A 43 11.79 -11.74 0.57
N SER A 44 12.88 -12.50 0.63
CA SER A 44 12.96 -13.70 1.43
C SER A 44 12.96 -13.37 2.93
N LEU A 45 12.70 -14.34 3.79
CA LEU A 45 12.76 -14.12 5.25
C LEU A 45 14.16 -13.69 5.71
N ASP A 46 15.22 -14.19 5.05
CA ASP A 46 16.59 -13.81 5.39
C ASP A 46 16.89 -12.35 4.99
N GLU A 47 16.43 -11.91 3.80
CA GLU A 47 16.51 -10.51 3.40
C GLU A 47 15.66 -9.60 4.31
N ILE A 48 14.51 -10.06 4.81
CA ILE A 48 13.71 -9.33 5.80
C ILE A 48 14.48 -9.18 7.11
N ARG A 49 15.12 -10.24 7.62
CA ARG A 49 15.98 -10.16 8.80
C ARG A 49 17.13 -9.18 8.62
N GLU A 50 17.78 -9.25 7.47
CA GLU A 50 18.91 -8.36 7.14
C GLU A 50 18.49 -6.90 7.11
N ILE A 51 17.37 -6.59 6.43
CA ILE A 51 16.91 -5.19 6.35
C ILE A 51 16.36 -4.67 7.67
N CYS A 52 15.74 -5.52 8.50
CA CYS A 52 15.34 -5.16 9.87
C CYS A 52 16.56 -4.82 10.73
N ALA A 53 17.58 -5.65 10.74
CA ALA A 53 18.82 -5.38 11.47
C ALA A 53 19.45 -4.05 11.00
N PHE A 54 19.58 -3.86 9.68
CA PHE A 54 20.12 -2.62 9.10
C PHE A 54 19.32 -1.37 9.47
N ALA A 55 17.99 -1.46 9.50
CA ALA A 55 17.09 -0.37 9.87
C ALA A 55 17.20 -0.05 11.37
N HIS A 56 17.14 -1.08 12.23
CA HIS A 56 17.15 -0.94 13.68
C HIS A 56 18.46 -0.35 14.21
N GLU A 57 19.61 -0.71 13.64
CA GLU A 57 20.91 -0.09 13.95
C GLU A 57 20.91 1.44 13.75
N ARG A 58 19.95 1.94 12.95
CA ARG A 58 19.81 3.37 12.60
C ARG A 58 18.58 4.02 13.24
N GLY A 59 17.90 3.31 14.15
CA GLY A 59 16.66 3.77 14.78
C GLY A 59 15.50 3.91 13.78
N LYS A 60 15.50 3.14 12.69
CA LYS A 60 14.49 3.13 11.63
C LYS A 60 13.61 1.89 11.72
N ARG A 61 12.49 1.86 10.98
CA ARG A 61 11.48 0.81 11.06
C ARG A 61 11.24 0.12 9.73
N VAL A 62 10.77 -1.13 9.81
CA VAL A 62 10.45 -1.96 8.66
C VAL A 62 9.03 -2.51 8.79
N TYR A 63 8.19 -2.25 7.79
CA TYR A 63 6.82 -2.71 7.73
C TYR A 63 6.64 -3.70 6.58
N VAL A 64 5.91 -4.80 6.83
CA VAL A 64 5.69 -5.83 5.81
C VAL A 64 4.22 -5.89 5.42
N THR A 65 3.96 -5.96 4.11
CA THR A 65 2.60 -6.09 3.59
C THR A 65 2.14 -7.54 3.62
N VAL A 66 0.97 -7.76 4.26
CA VAL A 66 0.21 -9.01 4.28
C VAL A 66 -1.21 -8.65 3.83
N ASN A 67 -1.34 -8.16 2.60
CA ASN A 67 -2.49 -7.39 2.16
C ASN A 67 -3.15 -7.88 0.86
N ILE A 68 -2.93 -9.15 0.47
CA ILE A 68 -3.73 -9.79 -0.58
C ILE A 68 -5.17 -10.00 -0.09
N PHE A 69 -6.07 -10.31 -1.02
CA PHE A 69 -7.35 -10.95 -0.70
C PHE A 69 -7.13 -12.47 -0.66
N PRO A 70 -6.99 -13.08 0.54
CA PRO A 70 -6.69 -14.50 0.65
C PRO A 70 -7.93 -15.34 0.32
N HIS A 71 -7.69 -16.50 -0.26
CA HIS A 71 -8.69 -17.55 -0.39
C HIS A 71 -8.50 -18.60 0.70
N ASN A 72 -9.48 -19.49 0.90
CA ASN A 72 -9.41 -20.54 1.91
C ASN A 72 -8.14 -21.41 1.80
N SER A 73 -7.63 -21.59 0.58
CA SER A 73 -6.38 -22.34 0.33
C SER A 73 -5.13 -21.65 0.87
N ASP A 74 -5.17 -20.35 1.09
CA ASP A 74 -4.03 -19.56 1.59
C ASP A 74 -3.95 -19.61 3.13
N LEU A 75 -5.11 -19.72 3.80
CA LEU A 75 -5.21 -19.60 5.26
C LEU A 75 -4.39 -20.63 6.08
N PRO A 76 -4.24 -21.89 5.67
CA PRO A 76 -3.46 -22.85 6.46
C PRO A 76 -2.00 -22.45 6.66
N ALA A 77 -1.39 -21.75 5.72
CA ALA A 77 0.01 -21.30 5.80
C ALA A 77 0.18 -19.95 6.53
N LEU A 78 -0.91 -19.23 6.77
CA LEU A 78 -0.87 -17.89 7.32
C LEU A 78 -0.28 -17.80 8.73
N PRO A 79 -0.66 -18.65 9.72
CA PRO A 79 -0.14 -18.57 11.08
C PRO A 79 1.39 -18.68 11.14
N ASP A 80 1.97 -19.63 10.43
CA ASP A 80 3.42 -19.87 10.44
C ASP A 80 4.17 -18.74 9.73
N TYR A 81 3.59 -18.18 8.66
CA TYR A 81 4.15 -17.01 8.01
C TYR A 81 4.17 -15.79 8.93
N LEU A 82 3.09 -15.53 9.66
CA LEU A 82 3.01 -14.42 10.62
C LEU A 82 4.05 -14.55 11.73
N ARG A 83 4.20 -15.73 12.32
CA ARG A 83 5.27 -16.01 13.33
C ARG A 83 6.66 -15.79 12.75
N SER A 84 6.87 -16.17 11.49
CA SER A 84 8.16 -16.00 10.81
C SER A 84 8.49 -14.51 10.61
N LEU A 85 7.51 -13.66 10.32
CA LEU A 85 7.69 -12.22 10.21
C LEU A 85 7.99 -11.57 11.58
N GLU A 86 7.28 -11.97 12.63
CA GLU A 86 7.58 -11.52 14.00
C GLU A 86 9.01 -11.92 14.40
N ALA A 87 9.40 -13.16 14.18
CA ALA A 87 10.75 -13.66 14.46
C ALA A 87 11.84 -13.00 13.60
N ALA A 88 11.49 -12.44 12.43
CA ALA A 88 12.40 -11.68 11.58
C ALA A 88 12.62 -10.23 12.08
N GLY A 89 11.90 -9.80 13.12
CA GLY A 89 12.05 -8.47 13.71
C GLY A 89 11.28 -7.36 12.98
N VAL A 90 10.21 -7.70 12.27
CA VAL A 90 9.34 -6.71 11.60
C VAL A 90 8.61 -5.85 12.62
N ASP A 91 8.57 -4.53 12.40
CA ASP A 91 7.97 -3.59 13.35
C ASP A 91 6.44 -3.49 13.24
N ALA A 92 5.88 -3.69 12.03
CA ALA A 92 4.43 -3.72 11.84
C ALA A 92 4.04 -4.48 10.56
N LEU A 93 2.80 -4.97 10.53
CA LEU A 93 2.19 -5.59 9.36
C LEU A 93 1.08 -4.72 8.76
N LEU A 94 1.08 -4.55 7.43
CA LEU A 94 0.00 -3.87 6.71
C LEU A 94 -1.00 -4.91 6.22
N ILE A 95 -2.20 -4.91 6.78
CA ILE A 95 -3.25 -5.91 6.55
C ILE A 95 -4.51 -5.23 6.01
N SER A 96 -5.22 -5.89 5.09
CA SER A 96 -6.47 -5.39 4.52
C SER A 96 -7.67 -6.29 4.77
N ASP A 97 -7.44 -7.57 5.02
CA ASP A 97 -8.47 -8.60 5.20
C ASP A 97 -8.74 -8.85 6.68
N LEU A 98 -10.03 -8.92 7.06
CA LEU A 98 -10.43 -9.13 8.45
C LEU A 98 -10.07 -10.52 8.99
N GLY A 99 -10.06 -11.55 8.13
CA GLY A 99 -9.65 -12.90 8.52
C GLY A 99 -8.15 -12.94 8.83
N VAL A 100 -7.34 -12.31 7.99
CA VAL A 100 -5.90 -12.14 8.25
C VAL A 100 -5.67 -11.33 9.52
N TRP A 101 -6.47 -10.28 9.73
CA TRP A 101 -6.40 -9.45 10.93
C TRP A 101 -6.68 -10.24 12.20
N ALA A 102 -7.77 -11.01 12.22
CA ALA A 102 -8.14 -11.84 13.37
C ALA A 102 -7.07 -12.89 13.66
N THR A 103 -6.57 -13.58 12.64
CA THR A 103 -5.49 -14.56 12.77
C THR A 103 -4.21 -13.91 13.32
N ALA A 104 -3.85 -12.71 12.84
CA ALA A 104 -2.68 -12.00 13.34
C ALA A 104 -2.82 -11.64 14.83
N ARG A 105 -3.99 -11.18 15.25
CA ARG A 105 -4.26 -10.87 16.67
C ARG A 105 -4.18 -12.11 17.57
N GLU A 106 -4.56 -13.27 17.07
CA GLU A 106 -4.45 -14.53 17.80
C GLU A 106 -3.01 -15.04 17.87
N VAL A 107 -2.30 -15.02 16.75
CA VAL A 107 -1.00 -15.70 16.56
C VAL A 107 0.18 -14.85 17.04
N ILE A 108 0.11 -13.53 16.83
CA ILE A 108 1.15 -12.54 17.14
C ILE A 108 0.52 -11.31 17.84
N PRO A 109 -0.04 -11.46 19.04
CA PRO A 109 -0.89 -10.45 19.69
C PRO A 109 -0.17 -9.13 19.95
N ASN A 110 1.15 -9.14 20.09
CA ASN A 110 1.97 -7.95 20.38
C ASN A 110 2.42 -7.18 19.13
N MET A 111 2.22 -7.76 17.93
CA MET A 111 2.60 -7.12 16.67
C MET A 111 1.75 -5.87 16.40
N HIS A 112 2.41 -4.79 16.01
CA HIS A 112 1.69 -3.62 15.50
C HIS A 112 1.02 -3.93 14.17
N LEU A 113 -0.29 -3.69 14.11
CA LEU A 113 -1.06 -3.90 12.88
C LEU A 113 -1.49 -2.56 12.31
N HIS A 114 -1.13 -2.34 11.04
CA HIS A 114 -1.54 -1.21 10.23
C HIS A 114 -2.60 -1.66 9.23
N VAL A 115 -3.64 -0.86 9.08
CA VAL A 115 -4.66 -1.12 8.06
C VAL A 115 -4.13 -0.66 6.71
N SER A 116 -4.02 -1.59 5.75
CA SER A 116 -3.56 -1.27 4.39
C SER A 116 -4.57 -0.42 3.63
N THR A 117 -4.10 0.40 2.69
CA THR A 117 -4.96 1.15 1.75
C THR A 117 -5.93 0.25 0.97
N GLN A 118 -5.63 -1.04 0.85
CA GLN A 118 -6.50 -2.04 0.22
C GLN A 118 -7.81 -2.29 0.99
N ALA A 119 -7.88 -1.89 2.26
CA ALA A 119 -9.13 -1.89 3.03
C ALA A 119 -10.06 -0.72 2.66
N ASN A 120 -9.59 0.22 1.83
CA ASN A 120 -10.36 1.35 1.29
C ASN A 120 -11.05 2.19 2.37
N THR A 121 -10.30 2.60 3.40
CA THR A 121 -10.82 3.46 4.47
C THR A 121 -11.01 4.88 3.95
N THR A 122 -12.27 5.31 3.80
CA THR A 122 -12.66 6.59 3.23
C THR A 122 -13.40 7.51 4.19
N ASN A 123 -13.66 7.09 5.43
CA ASN A 123 -14.42 7.88 6.39
C ASN A 123 -13.99 7.60 7.84
N TYR A 124 -14.35 8.52 8.73
CA TYR A 124 -13.97 8.43 10.14
C TYR A 124 -14.62 7.24 10.87
N ALA A 125 -15.82 6.82 10.49
CA ALA A 125 -16.49 5.71 11.16
C ALA A 125 -15.75 4.39 10.91
N THR A 126 -15.26 4.17 9.67
CA THR A 126 -14.41 3.03 9.34
C THR A 126 -13.06 3.11 10.07
N ALA A 127 -12.44 4.30 10.13
CA ALA A 127 -11.19 4.48 10.88
C ALA A 127 -11.36 4.18 12.38
N GLN A 128 -12.48 4.63 12.99
CA GLN A 128 -12.83 4.30 14.38
C GLN A 128 -13.11 2.81 14.59
N ALA A 129 -13.72 2.12 13.60
CA ALA A 129 -13.93 0.68 13.69
C ALA A 129 -12.59 -0.07 13.71
N TRP A 130 -11.64 0.30 12.86
CA TRP A 130 -10.29 -0.24 12.90
C TRP A 130 -9.55 0.07 14.20
N GLU A 131 -9.70 1.30 14.73
CA GLU A 131 -9.16 1.69 16.03
C GLU A 131 -9.68 0.76 17.14
N LYS A 132 -10.99 0.47 17.17
CA LYS A 132 -11.60 -0.47 18.13
C LYS A 132 -11.10 -1.91 17.97
N LEU A 133 -10.77 -2.32 16.76
CA LEU A 133 -10.13 -3.61 16.48
C LEU A 133 -8.64 -3.63 16.83
N GLY A 134 -8.11 -2.54 17.38
CA GLY A 134 -6.73 -2.44 17.85
C GLY A 134 -5.72 -2.06 16.77
N ALA A 135 -6.15 -1.44 15.67
CA ALA A 135 -5.23 -0.89 14.70
C ALA A 135 -4.36 0.19 15.34
N SER A 136 -3.05 0.12 15.12
CA SER A 136 -2.12 1.18 15.53
C SER A 136 -2.07 2.31 14.50
N ARG A 137 -2.33 1.99 13.21
CA ARG A 137 -2.31 2.93 12.09
C ARG A 137 -3.31 2.54 11.00
N VAL A 138 -3.86 3.54 10.31
CA VAL A 138 -4.74 3.34 9.16
C VAL A 138 -4.19 4.10 7.95
N VAL A 139 -3.85 3.35 6.88
CA VAL A 139 -3.51 3.92 5.59
C VAL A 139 -4.79 4.28 4.87
N LEU A 140 -5.05 5.57 4.73
CA LEU A 140 -6.27 6.07 4.10
C LEU A 140 -6.31 5.79 2.60
N ALA A 141 -7.53 5.73 2.06
CA ALA A 141 -7.73 5.64 0.63
C ALA A 141 -7.20 6.91 -0.08
N ARG A 142 -6.68 6.74 -1.30
CA ARG A 142 -6.05 7.82 -2.07
C ARG A 142 -7.04 8.79 -2.69
N GLU A 143 -8.29 8.43 -2.71
CA GLU A 143 -9.42 9.19 -3.27
C GLU A 143 -9.88 10.33 -2.36
N LEU A 144 -9.42 10.34 -1.11
CA LEU A 144 -9.80 11.35 -0.12
C LEU A 144 -9.17 12.73 -0.41
N SER A 145 -9.99 13.75 -0.31
CA SER A 145 -9.54 15.15 -0.27
C SER A 145 -8.87 15.46 1.08
N LEU A 146 -8.10 16.54 1.11
CA LEU A 146 -7.46 17.03 2.34
C LEU A 146 -8.45 17.35 3.44
N GLU A 147 -9.61 17.88 3.05
CA GLU A 147 -10.64 18.24 4.02
C GLU A 147 -11.23 17.01 4.67
N GLU A 148 -11.51 15.96 3.91
CA GLU A 148 -11.97 14.68 4.44
C GLU A 148 -10.92 14.05 5.38
N ILE A 149 -9.63 14.10 5.01
CA ILE A 149 -8.54 13.63 5.88
C ILE A 149 -8.52 14.40 7.20
N ARG A 150 -8.70 15.73 7.18
CA ARG A 150 -8.80 16.54 8.41
C ARG A 150 -10.00 16.13 9.27
N GLN A 151 -11.16 15.90 8.66
CA GLN A 151 -12.36 15.45 9.37
C GLN A 151 -12.14 14.06 10.01
N ILE A 152 -11.51 13.13 9.31
CA ILE A 152 -11.14 11.83 9.88
C ILE A 152 -10.20 12.05 11.07
N ARG A 153 -9.17 12.88 10.91
CA ARG A 153 -8.20 13.16 11.99
C ARG A 153 -8.85 13.73 13.25
N GLN A 154 -9.85 14.59 13.10
CA GLN A 154 -10.57 15.18 14.22
C GLN A 154 -11.43 14.18 15.00
N LYS A 155 -11.84 13.08 14.35
CA LYS A 155 -12.79 12.09 14.89
C LYS A 155 -12.15 10.80 15.37
N THR A 156 -10.86 10.57 15.14
CA THR A 156 -10.14 9.35 15.54
C THR A 156 -8.79 9.66 16.16
N LYS A 157 -8.34 8.79 17.05
CA LYS A 157 -7.02 8.89 17.69
C LYS A 157 -5.98 7.98 17.02
N VAL A 158 -6.41 7.02 16.20
CA VAL A 158 -5.52 6.11 15.47
C VAL A 158 -4.56 6.89 14.58
N GLU A 159 -3.36 6.42 14.41
CA GLU A 159 -2.43 7.03 13.47
C GLU A 159 -2.98 6.96 12.04
N LEU A 160 -2.85 8.06 11.31
CA LEU A 160 -3.28 8.13 9.91
C LEU A 160 -2.06 8.20 9.01
N GLU A 161 -2.09 7.42 7.95
CA GLU A 161 -1.07 7.39 6.90
C GLU A 161 -1.72 7.75 5.57
N VAL A 162 -1.07 8.62 4.79
CA VAL A 162 -1.57 9.07 3.49
C VAL A 162 -0.50 9.00 2.41
N PHE A 163 -0.89 8.68 1.20
CA PHE A 163 0.00 8.77 0.04
C PHE A 163 0.19 10.23 -0.36
N VAL A 164 1.42 10.65 -0.55
CA VAL A 164 1.77 12.01 -1.03
C VAL A 164 2.34 11.99 -2.45
N HIS A 165 2.81 10.83 -2.90
CA HIS A 165 3.34 10.65 -4.24
C HIS A 165 3.11 9.22 -4.73
N GLY A 166 2.79 9.06 -6.00
CA GLY A 166 2.71 7.76 -6.68
C GLY A 166 1.54 7.62 -7.62
N ALA A 167 1.57 6.50 -8.34
CA ALA A 167 0.57 6.15 -9.32
C ALA A 167 -0.80 5.92 -8.69
N MET A 168 -1.84 6.48 -9.32
CA MET A 168 -3.22 6.18 -8.98
C MET A 168 -3.71 4.93 -9.73
N CYS A 169 -4.51 4.12 -9.05
CA CYS A 169 -5.21 3.02 -9.67
C CYS A 169 -6.46 3.56 -10.39
N ILE A 170 -6.87 2.92 -11.49
CA ILE A 170 -8.13 3.22 -12.18
C ILE A 170 -9.38 2.98 -11.30
N SER A 171 -9.24 2.14 -10.29
CA SER A 171 -10.27 1.83 -9.31
C SER A 171 -9.75 2.05 -7.90
N TYR A 172 -10.61 1.93 -6.91
CA TYR A 172 -10.15 1.79 -5.53
C TYR A 172 -9.08 0.71 -5.41
N SER A 173 -8.06 0.95 -4.61
CA SER A 173 -6.89 0.08 -4.51
C SER A 173 -7.26 -1.39 -4.31
N GLY A 174 -6.74 -2.27 -5.17
CA GLY A 174 -6.98 -3.71 -5.11
C GLY A 174 -8.35 -4.19 -5.61
N ARG A 175 -9.22 -3.31 -6.11
CA ARG A 175 -10.59 -3.64 -6.55
C ARG A 175 -10.77 -3.71 -8.06
N CYS A 176 -9.69 -3.59 -8.82
CA CYS A 176 -9.72 -3.62 -10.29
C CYS A 176 -9.83 -5.05 -10.82
N LEU A 177 -10.73 -5.26 -11.77
CA LEU A 177 -10.90 -6.53 -12.47
C LEU A 177 -10.29 -6.53 -13.88
N LEU A 178 -9.82 -5.39 -14.40
CA LEU A 178 -9.29 -5.29 -15.77
C LEU A 178 -8.11 -6.24 -16.00
N SER A 179 -7.20 -6.36 -15.05
CA SER A 179 -6.06 -7.25 -15.17
C SER A 179 -6.49 -8.71 -15.33
N ASN A 180 -7.43 -9.16 -14.51
CA ASN A 180 -7.96 -10.52 -14.62
C ASN A 180 -8.70 -10.72 -15.95
N TYR A 181 -9.57 -9.78 -16.33
CA TYR A 181 -10.35 -9.85 -17.56
C TYR A 181 -9.48 -9.98 -18.82
N PHE A 182 -8.42 -9.18 -18.93
CA PHE A 182 -7.56 -9.17 -20.14
C PHE A 182 -6.45 -10.22 -20.13
N THR A 183 -5.97 -10.63 -18.95
CA THR A 183 -4.76 -11.45 -18.85
C THR A 183 -4.88 -12.68 -17.95
N GLY A 184 -6.04 -12.89 -17.30
CA GLY A 184 -6.21 -13.93 -16.28
C GLY A 184 -5.42 -13.69 -14.99
N ARG A 185 -4.81 -12.52 -14.81
CA ARG A 185 -3.95 -12.18 -13.66
C ARG A 185 -4.71 -11.33 -12.66
N ASP A 186 -4.84 -11.84 -11.43
CA ASP A 186 -5.59 -11.18 -10.35
C ASP A 186 -4.80 -10.01 -9.73
N SER A 187 -5.27 -8.78 -9.95
CA SER A 187 -4.67 -7.58 -9.37
C SER A 187 -4.77 -7.54 -7.85
N ASN A 188 -5.82 -8.13 -7.28
CA ASN A 188 -6.05 -8.20 -5.83
C ASN A 188 -5.27 -9.35 -5.13
N ARG A 189 -4.58 -10.17 -5.91
CA ARG A 189 -3.64 -11.19 -5.43
C ARG A 189 -2.19 -10.88 -5.81
N GLY A 190 -1.90 -9.64 -6.16
CA GLY A 190 -0.54 -9.16 -6.43
C GLY A 190 -0.08 -9.33 -7.89
N ALA A 191 -0.94 -9.82 -8.77
CA ALA A 191 -0.60 -10.15 -10.15
C ALA A 191 -1.04 -9.08 -11.17
N CYS A 192 -1.20 -7.82 -10.75
CA CYS A 192 -1.64 -6.74 -11.64
C CYS A 192 -0.73 -6.60 -12.87
N ALA A 193 -1.31 -6.71 -14.08
CA ALA A 193 -0.61 -6.53 -15.34
C ALA A 193 -0.56 -5.07 -15.81
N GLN A 194 -1.10 -4.13 -15.00
CA GLN A 194 -1.18 -2.69 -15.32
C GLN A 194 -1.89 -2.40 -16.66
N VAL A 195 -2.88 -3.18 -16.98
CA VAL A 195 -3.64 -3.08 -18.24
C VAL A 195 -4.23 -1.68 -18.48
N CYS A 196 -4.59 -0.96 -17.40
CA CYS A 196 -5.08 0.41 -17.52
C CYS A 196 -4.05 1.41 -18.07
N ARG A 197 -2.79 0.98 -18.24
CA ARG A 197 -1.70 1.77 -18.83
C ARG A 197 -1.29 1.29 -20.22
N TRP A 198 -2.03 0.32 -20.80
CA TRP A 198 -1.83 -0.10 -22.17
C TRP A 198 -2.47 0.91 -23.13
N GLU A 199 -2.00 0.93 -24.35
CA GLU A 199 -2.61 1.68 -25.44
C GLU A 199 -3.89 0.99 -25.89
N PHE A 200 -5.00 1.72 -25.95
CA PHE A 200 -6.29 1.22 -26.39
C PHE A 200 -6.94 2.20 -27.38
N SER A 201 -7.69 1.66 -28.34
CA SER A 201 -8.65 2.42 -29.14
C SER A 201 -10.05 2.12 -28.66
N LEU A 202 -10.82 3.15 -28.31
CA LEU A 202 -12.22 3.02 -27.92
C LEU A 202 -13.10 3.37 -29.12
N THR A 203 -14.02 2.46 -29.47
CA THR A 203 -15.08 2.71 -30.44
C THR A 203 -16.44 2.50 -29.77
N GLU A 204 -17.37 3.41 -30.01
CA GLU A 204 -18.74 3.28 -29.51
C GLU A 204 -19.60 2.67 -30.61
N LYS A 205 -20.38 1.62 -30.27
CA LYS A 205 -21.13 0.78 -31.22
C LYS A 205 -22.11 1.58 -32.06
N ASN A 206 -22.74 2.61 -31.51
CA ASN A 206 -23.75 3.44 -32.17
C ASN A 206 -23.11 4.61 -32.94
N ARG A 207 -21.79 4.75 -32.90
CA ARG A 207 -20.99 5.76 -33.62
C ARG A 207 -19.85 5.10 -34.37
N PRO A 208 -20.18 4.24 -35.37
CA PRO A 208 -19.17 3.52 -36.13
C PRO A 208 -18.26 4.49 -36.88
N GLY A 209 -16.95 4.27 -36.79
CA GLY A 209 -15.94 5.15 -37.42
C GLY A 209 -15.49 6.34 -36.61
N GLN A 210 -16.08 6.61 -35.44
CA GLN A 210 -15.57 7.60 -34.48
C GLN A 210 -14.65 6.89 -33.48
N GLN A 211 -13.38 7.21 -33.50
CA GLN A 211 -12.43 6.85 -32.45
C GLN A 211 -12.43 7.93 -31.38
N PHE A 212 -12.44 7.49 -30.13
CA PHE A 212 -12.24 8.37 -28.99
C PHE A 212 -10.77 8.32 -28.59
N ASP A 213 -10.14 9.48 -28.62
CA ASP A 213 -8.73 9.61 -28.26
C ASP A 213 -8.50 9.21 -26.80
N ILE A 214 -7.47 8.43 -26.61
CA ILE A 214 -6.96 8.07 -25.31
C ILE A 214 -5.78 8.99 -25.06
N ALA A 215 -5.84 9.79 -23.99
CA ALA A 215 -4.77 10.72 -23.69
C ALA A 215 -3.55 9.95 -23.14
N GLU A 216 -2.38 10.23 -23.72
CA GLU A 216 -1.09 9.78 -23.24
C GLU A 216 -0.23 10.99 -22.89
N ASP A 217 0.48 10.93 -21.76
CA ASP A 217 1.55 11.86 -21.45
C ASP A 217 2.83 11.08 -21.10
N GLU A 218 3.91 11.77 -20.76
CA GLU A 218 5.21 11.18 -20.40
C GLU A 218 5.14 10.14 -19.26
N ARG A 219 3.98 9.99 -18.60
CA ARG A 219 3.74 9.10 -17.46
C ARG A 219 2.86 7.89 -17.80
N GLY A 220 2.38 7.78 -19.03
CA GLY A 220 1.63 6.65 -19.56
C GLY A 220 0.28 6.98 -20.18
N THR A 221 -0.37 5.94 -20.70
CA THR A 221 -1.66 6.02 -21.39
C THR A 221 -2.82 6.04 -20.41
N TYR A 222 -3.76 6.96 -20.59
CA TYR A 222 -4.94 7.14 -19.74
C TYR A 222 -6.21 6.75 -20.48
N ILE A 223 -6.74 5.55 -20.24
CA ILE A 223 -8.06 5.18 -20.77
C ILE A 223 -9.16 5.78 -19.92
N MET A 224 -9.06 5.65 -18.63
CA MET A 224 -9.96 6.17 -17.60
C MET A 224 -9.20 6.41 -16.30
N ASN A 225 -7.91 6.64 -16.38
CA ASN A 225 -7.05 6.75 -15.22
C ASN A 225 -7.03 8.18 -14.69
N SER A 226 -7.07 8.31 -13.37
CA SER A 226 -6.79 9.58 -12.73
C SER A 226 -5.30 9.90 -12.80
N LYS A 227 -4.97 11.20 -12.83
CA LYS A 227 -3.58 11.67 -12.81
C LYS A 227 -2.85 11.15 -11.58
N ASP A 228 -1.55 10.88 -11.71
CA ASP A 228 -0.72 10.48 -10.60
C ASP A 228 -0.75 11.51 -9.48
N LEU A 229 -0.77 11.02 -8.25
CA LEU A 229 -0.77 11.88 -7.07
C LEU A 229 0.63 12.46 -6.86
N CYS A 230 0.73 13.80 -6.83
CA CYS A 230 1.94 14.50 -6.44
C CYS A 230 1.59 15.62 -5.47
N LEU A 231 1.93 15.44 -4.21
CA LEU A 231 1.62 16.38 -3.13
C LEU A 231 2.86 16.77 -2.35
N ILE A 232 4.03 16.59 -2.95
CA ILE A 232 5.32 16.82 -2.32
C ILE A 232 5.51 18.27 -1.85
N ASP A 233 4.94 19.21 -2.58
CA ASP A 233 4.93 20.65 -2.26
C ASP A 233 4.11 20.99 -1.02
N ARG A 234 3.17 20.12 -0.64
CA ARG A 234 2.26 20.31 0.50
C ARG A 234 2.60 19.48 1.72
N LYS A 235 3.73 18.80 1.72
CA LYS A 235 4.18 17.92 2.78
C LYS A 235 4.23 18.60 4.15
N SER A 236 4.67 19.87 4.20
CA SER A 236 4.80 20.63 5.45
C SER A 236 3.50 21.25 5.95
N THR A 237 2.51 21.44 5.08
CA THR A 237 1.24 22.12 5.41
C THR A 237 0.14 21.17 5.87
N ARG A 238 0.34 19.86 5.75
CA ARG A 238 -0.76 18.89 5.79
C ARG A 238 -1.03 18.23 7.09
N LEU A 239 -0.03 18.06 7.89
CA LEU A 239 -0.17 17.19 9.04
C LEU A 239 0.23 17.94 10.29
N ASN A 240 -0.71 18.69 10.82
CA ASN A 240 -0.71 19.12 12.23
C ASN A 240 -0.97 17.93 13.18
N SER A 241 -0.67 16.72 12.74
CA SER A 241 -0.77 15.52 13.55
C SER A 241 0.33 14.55 13.13
N SER A 242 1.08 14.09 14.09
CA SER A 242 1.99 12.98 14.02
C SER A 242 1.55 11.96 12.98
N HIS A 243 2.39 11.67 12.01
CA HIS A 243 2.36 10.51 11.11
C HIS A 243 1.90 10.78 9.68
N THR A 244 2.67 10.61 8.85
CA THR A 244 3.30 9.73 7.89
C THR A 244 2.95 10.01 6.46
N ASP A 245 3.95 10.41 5.72
CA ASP A 245 3.91 10.53 4.27
C ASP A 245 4.52 9.29 3.62
N ILE A 246 3.83 8.70 2.64
CA ILE A 246 4.39 7.66 1.80
C ILE A 246 4.70 8.23 0.43
N SER A 247 5.96 8.17 0.04
CA SER A 247 6.33 8.37 -1.35
C SER A 247 6.42 7.02 -2.05
N ARG A 248 5.67 6.83 -3.15
CA ARG A 248 5.96 5.77 -4.12
C ARG A 248 6.89 6.35 -5.16
N MET A 249 8.10 5.80 -5.27
CA MET A 249 8.88 6.04 -6.48
C MET A 249 8.21 5.37 -7.68
N PRO A 250 8.17 6.03 -8.85
CA PRO A 250 7.69 5.38 -10.07
C PRO A 250 8.55 4.15 -10.35
N TYR A 251 7.92 3.06 -10.73
CA TYR A 251 8.63 1.90 -11.22
C TYR A 251 9.22 2.26 -12.58
N SER A 252 10.52 2.47 -12.63
CA SER A 252 11.24 2.19 -13.86
C SER A 252 11.27 0.67 -14.04
N ALA A 253 10.86 0.24 -15.23
CA ALA A 253 10.88 -1.13 -15.71
C ALA A 253 12.18 -1.87 -15.43
#